data_7665faa8a283fdbdb22ae071df4fcc58
#
_entry.id   7665faa8a283fdbdb22ae071df4fcc58
#
_cell.length_a   1.000
_cell.length_b   1.000
_cell.length_c   1.000
_cell.angle_alpha   90.00
_cell.angle_beta   90.00
_cell.angle_gamma   90.00
#
_symmetry.space_group_name_H-M   'P 1'
#
loop_
_entity.id
_entity.type
_entity.pdbx_description
1 polymer ?
#
loop_
_entity_poly.entity_id
_entity_poly.type
_entity_poly.pdbx_seq_one_letter_code
_entity_poly.pdbx_strand_id
1 'polypeptide(L)'
;MSTVKRPLFVFAGQSNMEGGAAYPPSEQIRFSDSYEYLHKPRRFGEERGVFKKTAYPAGEFSYEKLEEAYSSLDDFRSLSSLDTFFEHTFFVPALSNLKSEADKSVYPFEGYSEANFVPSPCLPPYLARDWEARGHVCAYAHIAKGAVSIEHYLNPEMLARFDRERASIPGAHDARYRPAMTGAAGAYFDEKTRDFFADSEARFPGDDLSVRALFWLQGESDPNWPQAEYLLALRLFWEQARSLGFTHFFCIRVGNWRDDAIINVIRAQEQFFSETEGAYMLTRVSSYFPMPGRDESGWFIETPPAETQNCRDSWFGFANDHYNQKAFELISARCVPNMERILYENKPPVLEPELLRGLR
;
A
#
# COMPACT_ATOMS: atom_id res chain seq x y z
N MET A 1 -32.25 1.91 15.14
CA MET A 1 -31.10 2.65 14.59
C MET A 1 -30.61 1.86 13.38
N SER A 2 -30.30 2.50 12.26
CA SER A 2 -29.72 1.80 11.11
C SER A 2 -28.30 1.35 11.48
N THR A 3 -27.96 0.12 11.14
CA THR A 3 -26.59 -0.40 11.30
C THR A 3 -25.65 0.41 10.42
N VAL A 4 -24.55 0.90 10.98
CA VAL A 4 -23.51 1.61 10.20
C VAL A 4 -22.74 0.58 9.38
N LYS A 5 -22.65 0.78 8.07
CA LYS A 5 -21.79 -0.04 7.22
C LYS A 5 -20.37 0.55 7.27
N ARG A 6 -19.46 -0.16 7.91
CA ARG A 6 -18.06 0.24 8.10
C ARG A 6 -17.13 -0.79 7.45
N PRO A 7 -16.78 -0.62 6.18
CA PRO A 7 -15.77 -1.44 5.53
C PRO A 7 -14.44 -1.41 6.28
N LEU A 8 -13.75 -2.55 6.28
CA LEU A 8 -12.39 -2.69 6.79
C LEU A 8 -11.43 -2.74 5.61
N PHE A 9 -10.52 -1.79 5.55
CA PHE A 9 -9.55 -1.64 4.46
C PHE A 9 -8.15 -1.98 4.94
N VAL A 10 -7.45 -2.86 4.23
CA VAL A 10 -6.03 -3.14 4.44
C VAL A 10 -5.28 -2.69 3.21
N PHE A 11 -4.32 -1.80 3.40
CA PHE A 11 -3.47 -1.28 2.34
C PHE A 11 -2.14 -2.01 2.35
N ALA A 12 -1.81 -2.70 1.26
CA ALA A 12 -0.60 -3.47 1.07
C ALA A 12 0.07 -3.12 -0.26
N GLY A 13 1.35 -3.29 -0.32
CA GLY A 13 2.15 -2.94 -1.50
C GLY A 13 3.55 -2.52 -1.14
N GLN A 14 4.20 -1.77 -2.00
CA GLN A 14 5.57 -1.33 -1.76
C GLN A 14 5.66 0.19 -1.49
N SER A 15 6.82 0.80 -1.76
CA SER A 15 7.15 2.17 -1.38
C SER A 15 6.11 3.22 -1.80
N ASN A 16 5.46 3.04 -2.96
CA ASN A 16 4.38 3.92 -3.39
C ASN A 16 3.06 3.71 -2.61
N MET A 17 2.86 2.57 -1.98
CA MET A 17 1.80 2.39 -0.99
C MET A 17 2.26 2.87 0.40
N GLU A 18 3.49 2.53 0.80
CA GLU A 18 4.08 2.92 2.10
C GLU A 18 4.17 4.44 2.26
N GLY A 19 4.46 5.17 1.18
CA GLY A 19 4.71 6.60 1.18
C GLY A 19 6.21 6.92 1.20
N GLY A 20 6.78 7.15 0.04
CA GLY A 20 8.23 7.36 -0.12
C GLY A 20 8.65 8.80 -0.42
N ALA A 21 7.71 9.75 -0.47
CA ALA A 21 7.96 11.09 -1.00
C ALA A 21 8.92 11.97 -0.18
N ALA A 22 9.18 11.64 1.07
CA ALA A 22 10.07 12.36 1.99
C ALA A 22 9.73 13.85 2.24
N TYR A 23 8.54 14.28 1.87
CA TYR A 23 8.01 15.62 2.18
C TYR A 23 6.84 15.49 3.14
N PRO A 24 6.70 16.41 4.11
CA PRO A 24 5.57 16.38 5.01
C PRO A 24 4.26 16.62 4.22
N PRO A 25 3.17 15.99 4.62
CA PRO A 25 1.86 16.36 4.10
C PRO A 25 1.53 17.81 4.46
N SER A 26 0.84 18.49 3.55
CA SER A 26 0.51 19.92 3.73
C SER A 26 -0.50 20.17 4.84
N GLU A 27 -1.22 19.15 5.27
CA GLU A 27 -2.29 19.26 6.25
C GLU A 27 -2.41 18.00 7.12
N GLN A 28 -2.93 18.18 8.32
CA GLN A 28 -3.40 17.08 9.14
C GLN A 28 -4.76 16.60 8.63
N ILE A 29 -4.91 15.29 8.43
CA ILE A 29 -6.20 14.68 8.10
C ILE A 29 -6.90 14.27 9.40
N ARG A 30 -8.14 14.75 9.56
CA ARG A 30 -9.03 14.38 10.67
C ARG A 30 -10.28 13.71 10.14
N PHE A 31 -10.64 12.60 10.73
CA PHE A 31 -11.83 11.85 10.41
C PHE A 31 -12.95 12.16 11.40
N SER A 32 -14.18 12.24 10.92
CA SER A 32 -15.37 12.38 11.78
C SER A 32 -15.70 11.05 12.45
N ASP A 33 -15.77 9.97 11.65
CA ASP A 33 -16.09 8.62 12.14
C ASP A 33 -15.35 7.50 11.39
N SER A 34 -14.35 7.81 10.59
CA SER A 34 -13.39 6.83 10.08
C SER A 34 -12.19 6.71 11.01
N TYR A 35 -11.46 5.61 10.91
CA TYR A 35 -10.35 5.33 11.83
C TYR A 35 -9.16 4.74 11.10
N GLU A 36 -7.99 5.25 11.42
CA GLU A 36 -6.71 4.60 11.17
C GLU A 36 -6.40 3.63 12.31
N TYR A 37 -6.04 2.40 11.98
CA TYR A 37 -5.57 1.42 12.95
C TYR A 37 -4.06 1.35 12.92
N LEU A 38 -3.45 1.70 14.04
CA LEU A 38 -2.02 1.64 14.25
C LEU A 38 -1.68 0.35 15.01
N HIS A 39 -0.96 -0.55 14.37
CA HIS A 39 -0.44 -1.72 15.05
C HIS A 39 0.57 -1.31 16.15
N LYS A 40 0.61 -2.06 17.23
CA LYS A 40 1.62 -1.93 18.27
C LYS A 40 2.55 -3.14 18.27
N PRO A 41 3.85 -2.99 18.59
CA PRO A 41 4.72 -4.12 18.87
C PRO A 41 4.19 -4.92 20.05
N ARG A 42 4.13 -6.24 19.92
CA ARG A 42 3.60 -7.13 20.98
C ARG A 42 4.32 -6.98 22.30
N ARG A 43 5.60 -6.60 22.30
CA ARG A 43 6.38 -6.40 23.52
C ARG A 43 6.01 -5.14 24.30
N PHE A 44 5.26 -4.20 23.74
CA PHE A 44 4.80 -3.00 24.41
C PHE A 44 3.44 -3.16 25.12
N GLY A 45 2.99 -4.38 25.31
CA GLY A 45 1.77 -4.70 26.05
C GLY A 45 0.85 -5.68 25.30
N GLU A 46 -0.30 -5.95 25.91
CA GLU A 46 -1.28 -6.89 25.35
C GLU A 46 -2.11 -6.29 24.19
N GLU A 47 -2.13 -4.97 24.06
CA GLU A 47 -2.87 -4.30 23.00
C GLU A 47 -2.16 -4.48 21.64
N ARG A 48 -2.88 -5.01 20.66
CA ARG A 48 -2.40 -5.26 19.30
C ARG A 48 -2.27 -3.99 18.47
N GLY A 49 -3.08 -2.99 18.77
CA GLY A 49 -3.09 -1.70 18.08
C GLY A 49 -4.05 -0.70 18.69
N VAL A 50 -4.13 0.47 18.06
CA VAL A 50 -5.03 1.56 18.47
C VAL A 50 -5.74 2.18 17.27
N PHE A 51 -7.00 2.55 17.46
CA PHE A 51 -7.78 3.29 16.47
C PHE A 51 -7.65 4.79 16.70
N LYS A 52 -7.25 5.52 15.67
CA LYS A 52 -7.11 6.98 15.68
C LYS A 52 -8.03 7.64 14.66
N LYS A 53 -8.57 8.80 14.99
CA LYS A 53 -9.35 9.67 14.10
C LYS A 53 -8.50 10.72 13.39
N THR A 54 -7.20 10.60 13.44
CA THR A 54 -6.28 11.55 12.81
C THR A 54 -5.15 10.82 12.12
N ALA A 55 -4.84 11.24 10.90
CA ALA A 55 -3.61 10.90 10.22
C ALA A 55 -2.80 12.17 10.02
N TYR A 56 -1.47 12.07 10.02
CA TYR A 56 -0.55 13.20 9.92
C TYR A 56 -0.79 14.24 11.02
N PRO A 57 -0.28 14.04 12.23
CA PRO A 57 -0.42 15.04 13.31
C PRO A 57 0.13 16.38 12.89
N ALA A 58 -0.52 17.47 13.32
CA ALA A 58 -0.07 18.83 13.06
C ALA A 58 1.23 19.12 13.81
N GLY A 59 2.18 19.76 13.12
CA GLY A 59 3.45 20.19 13.66
C GLY A 59 4.58 19.20 13.42
N GLU A 60 5.78 19.58 13.79
CA GLU A 60 6.96 18.73 13.71
C GLU A 60 6.74 17.45 14.52
N PHE A 61 7.07 16.33 13.91
CA PHE A 61 7.08 15.06 14.59
C PHE A 61 8.26 15.07 15.56
N SER A 62 8.00 15.09 16.85
CA SER A 62 9.04 14.96 17.84
C SER A 62 9.15 13.52 18.32
N TYR A 63 10.28 13.22 18.90
CA TYR A 63 10.59 11.93 19.51
C TYR A 63 9.58 11.55 20.60
N GLU A 64 9.13 12.55 21.38
CA GLU A 64 8.12 12.37 22.42
C GLU A 64 6.77 11.93 21.84
N LYS A 65 6.41 12.39 20.64
CA LYS A 65 5.18 11.96 19.96
C LYS A 65 5.26 10.54 19.42
N LEU A 66 6.47 10.08 19.10
CA LEU A 66 6.72 8.66 18.84
C LEU A 66 6.58 7.84 20.13
N GLU A 67 7.09 8.33 21.26
CA GLU A 67 6.97 7.66 22.54
C GLU A 67 5.54 7.55 23.03
N GLU A 68 4.64 8.49 22.69
CA GLU A 68 3.21 8.34 22.93
C GLU A 68 2.60 7.14 22.19
N ALA A 69 3.19 6.74 21.06
CA ALA A 69 2.76 5.57 20.32
C ALA A 69 3.50 4.29 20.73
N TYR A 70 4.70 4.43 21.29
CA TYR A 70 5.57 3.34 21.75
C TYR A 70 6.13 3.70 23.11
N SER A 71 6.21 2.75 24.02
CA SER A 71 6.64 3.00 25.41
C SER A 71 8.09 3.50 25.52
N SER A 72 8.93 3.29 24.53
CA SER A 72 10.27 3.88 24.44
C SER A 72 10.90 3.59 23.08
N LEU A 73 11.66 4.54 22.56
CA LEU A 73 12.41 4.34 21.32
C LEU A 73 13.70 3.53 21.55
N ASP A 74 14.20 3.52 22.78
CA ASP A 74 15.33 2.67 23.16
C ASP A 74 14.94 1.18 23.12
N ASP A 75 13.67 0.85 23.38
CA ASP A 75 13.16 -0.49 23.17
C ASP A 75 13.17 -0.88 21.69
N PHE A 76 12.89 0.04 20.81
CA PHE A 76 13.02 -0.16 19.35
C PHE A 76 14.45 -0.47 18.93
N ARG A 77 15.44 0.26 19.48
CA ARG A 77 16.85 0.04 19.17
C ARG A 77 17.38 -1.28 19.71
N SER A 78 16.72 -1.84 20.72
CA SER A 78 17.10 -3.13 21.32
C SER A 78 16.60 -4.34 20.54
N LEU A 79 15.81 -4.15 19.46
CA LEU A 79 15.30 -5.22 18.62
C LEU A 79 16.41 -5.97 17.88
N SER A 80 16.21 -7.25 17.68
CA SER A 80 16.99 -7.98 16.70
C SER A 80 16.77 -7.36 15.31
N SER A 81 17.72 -7.52 14.41
CA SER A 81 17.58 -6.98 13.04
C SER A 81 16.32 -7.48 12.32
N LEU A 82 15.85 -8.69 12.63
CA LEU A 82 14.64 -9.26 12.07
C LEU A 82 13.39 -8.65 12.69
N ASP A 83 13.33 -8.54 14.01
CA ASP A 83 12.22 -7.90 14.72
C ASP A 83 12.11 -6.44 14.31
N THR A 84 13.23 -5.73 14.24
CA THR A 84 13.31 -4.35 13.77
C THR A 84 12.79 -4.22 12.35
N PHE A 85 13.14 -5.15 11.45
CA PHE A 85 12.65 -5.17 10.10
C PHE A 85 11.12 -5.28 10.07
N PHE A 86 10.54 -6.27 10.74
CA PHE A 86 9.10 -6.49 10.71
C PHE A 86 8.34 -5.35 11.37
N GLU A 87 8.72 -4.99 12.56
CA GLU A 87 8.01 -3.97 13.31
C GLU A 87 8.08 -2.60 12.65
N HIS A 88 9.21 -2.25 12.08
CA HIS A 88 9.35 -1.01 11.34
C HIS A 88 8.67 -1.04 9.98
N THR A 89 8.60 -2.20 9.36
CA THR A 89 8.12 -2.39 8.00
C THR A 89 6.61 -2.39 7.89
N PHE A 90 5.95 -3.09 8.82
CA PHE A 90 4.50 -3.28 8.78
C PHE A 90 3.78 -2.50 9.88
N PHE A 91 4.54 -1.64 10.57
CA PHE A 91 4.17 -1.32 11.91
C PHE A 91 3.13 -0.23 12.01
N VAL A 92 3.27 0.83 11.25
CA VAL A 92 2.41 1.99 11.42
C VAL A 92 2.44 2.84 10.18
N PRO A 93 1.30 3.21 9.58
CA PRO A 93 1.31 4.12 8.45
C PRO A 93 1.99 5.44 8.78
N ALA A 94 1.63 6.04 9.89
CA ALA A 94 2.21 7.32 10.31
C ALA A 94 3.69 7.22 10.70
N LEU A 95 4.13 6.06 11.19
CA LEU A 95 5.51 5.84 11.61
C LEU A 95 6.36 5.12 10.57
N SER A 96 5.81 4.18 9.81
CA SER A 96 6.50 3.56 8.68
C SER A 96 6.86 4.58 7.62
N ASN A 97 6.10 5.66 7.54
CA ASN A 97 6.37 6.79 6.65
C ASN A 97 7.27 7.85 7.27
N LEU A 98 7.69 7.70 8.51
CA LEU A 98 8.67 8.59 9.11
C LEU A 98 10.07 8.23 8.65
N LYS A 99 10.75 9.20 8.08
CA LYS A 99 12.15 9.06 7.66
C LYS A 99 12.96 10.17 8.27
N SER A 100 14.15 9.83 8.76
CA SER A 100 15.11 10.84 9.13
C SER A 100 15.64 11.52 7.87
N GLU A 101 15.62 12.84 7.81
CA GLU A 101 16.27 13.57 6.74
C GLU A 101 17.80 13.47 6.81
N ALA A 102 18.34 13.31 8.01
CA ALA A 102 19.78 13.20 8.22
C ALA A 102 20.33 11.86 7.73
N ASP A 103 19.52 10.80 7.74
CA ASP A 103 19.96 9.48 7.33
C ASP A 103 18.87 8.65 6.67
N LYS A 104 18.75 8.87 5.38
CA LYS A 104 17.83 8.11 4.52
C LYS A 104 18.37 6.74 4.13
N SER A 105 19.64 6.46 4.42
CA SER A 105 20.32 5.24 3.98
C SER A 105 20.17 4.11 4.97
N VAL A 106 19.88 4.40 6.22
CA VAL A 106 19.83 3.41 7.29
C VAL A 106 18.41 3.25 7.78
N TYR A 107 17.88 2.15 7.43
CA TYR A 107 16.59 1.72 7.84
C TYR A 107 16.77 0.49 8.75
N PRO A 108 16.24 0.52 9.96
CA PRO A 108 15.44 1.59 10.52
C PRO A 108 16.25 2.36 11.53
N PHE A 109 17.11 2.83 11.90
CA PHE A 109 17.47 3.60 13.09
C PHE A 109 18.93 4.03 13.25
N GLU A 110 19.87 3.54 12.44
CA GLU A 110 21.22 4.08 12.51
C GLU A 110 21.27 5.50 11.94
N GLY A 111 21.89 6.43 12.64
CA GLY A 111 22.00 7.83 12.24
C GLY A 111 20.73 8.67 12.47
N TYR A 112 19.76 8.13 13.14
CA TYR A 112 18.51 8.77 13.44
C TYR A 112 18.67 9.99 14.37
N SER A 113 18.08 11.11 13.99
CA SER A 113 18.00 12.31 14.80
C SER A 113 16.55 12.72 14.99
N GLU A 114 16.16 12.94 16.25
CA GLU A 114 14.82 13.41 16.63
C GLU A 114 14.34 14.63 15.85
N ALA A 115 15.26 15.52 15.51
CA ALA A 115 14.94 16.77 14.82
C ALA A 115 14.52 16.59 13.35
N ASN A 116 14.70 15.41 12.78
CA ASN A 116 14.61 15.21 11.33
C ASN A 116 13.55 14.19 10.87
N PHE A 117 12.59 13.87 11.72
CA PHE A 117 11.47 13.03 11.31
C PHE A 117 10.46 13.83 10.51
N VAL A 118 10.27 13.40 9.29
CA VAL A 118 9.28 14.00 8.38
C VAL A 118 8.28 12.92 8.01
N PRO A 119 7.00 13.08 8.36
CA PRO A 119 5.95 12.19 7.86
C PRO A 119 5.90 12.32 6.34
N SER A 120 5.78 11.20 5.64
CA SER A 120 5.63 11.18 4.20
C SER A 120 4.17 10.92 3.83
N PRO A 121 3.61 11.63 2.84
CA PRO A 121 2.26 11.34 2.38
C PRO A 121 2.17 9.92 1.83
N CYS A 122 1.04 9.26 2.04
CA CYS A 122 0.69 7.96 1.49
C CYS A 122 -0.79 7.91 1.15
N LEU A 123 -1.21 6.94 0.35
CA LEU A 123 -2.58 6.87 -0.16
C LEU A 123 -3.67 6.69 0.91
N PRO A 124 -3.51 5.83 1.94
CA PRO A 124 -4.62 5.44 2.82
C PRO A 124 -5.36 6.61 3.48
N PRO A 125 -4.69 7.63 4.07
CA PRO A 125 -5.40 8.73 4.70
C PRO A 125 -6.23 9.57 3.73
N TYR A 126 -5.71 9.82 2.51
CA TYR A 126 -6.44 10.58 1.50
C TYR A 126 -7.67 9.81 1.02
N LEU A 127 -7.54 8.51 0.81
CA LEU A 127 -8.66 7.66 0.41
C LEU A 127 -9.74 7.60 1.49
N ALA A 128 -9.38 7.44 2.76
CA ALA A 128 -10.32 7.45 3.87
C ALA A 128 -11.01 8.83 4.03
N ARG A 129 -10.28 9.94 3.86
CA ARG A 129 -10.84 11.30 3.85
C ARG A 129 -11.88 11.48 2.74
N ASP A 130 -11.53 11.12 1.53
CA ASP A 130 -12.40 11.30 0.37
C ASP A 130 -13.61 10.36 0.42
N TRP A 131 -13.45 9.16 1.02
CA TRP A 131 -14.53 8.23 1.32
C TRP A 131 -15.53 8.82 2.32
N GLU A 132 -15.01 9.44 3.39
CA GLU A 132 -15.83 10.11 4.40
C GLU A 132 -16.53 11.36 3.85
N ALA A 133 -15.88 12.11 2.96
CA ALA A 133 -16.48 13.26 2.29
C ALA A 133 -17.70 12.89 1.42
N ARG A 134 -17.86 11.62 1.06
CA ARG A 134 -19.02 11.08 0.34
C ARG A 134 -20.09 10.48 1.26
N GLY A 135 -19.94 10.65 2.56
CA GLY A 135 -20.89 10.19 3.56
C GLY A 135 -20.70 8.74 4.01
N HIS A 136 -19.58 8.12 3.68
CA HIS A 136 -19.24 6.78 4.11
C HIS A 136 -18.22 6.81 5.24
N VAL A 137 -18.11 5.72 5.98
CA VAL A 137 -17.11 5.55 7.04
C VAL A 137 -16.31 4.28 6.79
N CYS A 138 -15.09 4.22 7.31
CA CYS A 138 -14.25 3.02 7.27
C CYS A 138 -13.35 2.92 8.49
N ALA A 139 -12.76 1.74 8.69
CA ALA A 139 -11.53 1.62 9.45
C ALA A 139 -10.46 1.03 8.53
N TYR A 140 -9.22 1.48 8.65
CA TYR A 140 -8.15 0.99 7.81
C TYR A 140 -6.87 0.70 8.56
N ALA A 141 -6.14 -0.31 8.08
CA ALA A 141 -4.78 -0.61 8.47
C ALA A 141 -3.86 -0.51 7.26
N HIS A 142 -2.64 -0.08 7.48
CA HIS A 142 -1.62 0.09 6.45
C HIS A 142 -0.49 -0.91 6.72
N ILE A 143 -0.32 -1.88 5.84
CA ILE A 143 0.65 -2.97 5.96
C ILE A 143 1.46 -3.05 4.66
N ALA A 144 2.25 -2.01 4.41
CA ALA A 144 3.06 -1.88 3.21
C ALA A 144 4.55 -1.82 3.53
N LYS A 145 5.37 -2.29 2.59
CA LYS A 145 6.83 -2.28 2.70
C LYS A 145 7.49 -1.84 1.41
N GLY A 146 8.36 -0.84 1.51
CA GLY A 146 9.16 -0.37 0.38
C GLY A 146 10.16 -1.42 -0.12
N ALA A 147 10.43 -1.38 -1.43
CA ALA A 147 11.44 -2.19 -2.11
C ALA A 147 11.25 -3.72 -1.98
N VAL A 148 10.02 -4.21 -1.85
CA VAL A 148 9.73 -5.64 -1.80
C VAL A 148 8.99 -6.13 -3.03
N SER A 149 9.30 -7.36 -3.45
CA SER A 149 8.55 -8.08 -4.47
C SER A 149 7.23 -8.62 -3.93
N ILE A 150 6.30 -8.98 -4.81
CA ILE A 150 5.01 -9.56 -4.42
C ILE A 150 5.18 -10.84 -3.58
N GLU A 151 6.21 -11.63 -3.81
CA GLU A 151 6.44 -12.87 -3.06
C GLU A 151 6.69 -12.65 -1.56
N HIS A 152 7.05 -11.44 -1.12
CA HIS A 152 7.17 -11.11 0.29
C HIS A 152 5.83 -11.17 1.05
N TYR A 153 4.73 -11.02 0.33
CA TYR A 153 3.39 -11.11 0.89
C TYR A 153 2.86 -12.53 0.97
N LEU A 154 3.54 -13.48 0.33
CA LEU A 154 3.17 -14.89 0.43
C LEU A 154 3.67 -15.48 1.75
N ASN A 155 2.76 -16.03 2.54
CA ASN A 155 3.13 -16.77 3.75
C ASN A 155 3.90 -18.06 3.40
N PRO A 156 4.52 -18.77 4.36
CA PRO A 156 5.37 -19.93 4.06
C PRO A 156 4.69 -21.02 3.22
N GLU A 157 3.40 -21.25 3.40
CA GLU A 157 2.64 -22.24 2.64
C GLU A 157 2.49 -21.80 1.17
N MET A 158 2.01 -20.59 0.95
CA MET A 158 1.82 -20.04 -0.39
C MET A 158 3.13 -19.82 -1.11
N LEU A 159 4.18 -19.43 -0.39
CA LEU A 159 5.52 -19.31 -0.97
C LEU A 159 6.08 -20.66 -1.43
N ALA A 160 5.92 -21.70 -0.64
CA ALA A 160 6.34 -23.04 -1.04
C ALA A 160 5.53 -23.57 -2.24
N ARG A 161 4.26 -23.19 -2.35
CA ARG A 161 3.43 -23.51 -3.52
C ARG A 161 3.86 -22.69 -4.73
N PHE A 162 4.12 -21.42 -4.56
CA PHE A 162 4.67 -20.55 -5.60
C PHE A 162 5.96 -21.12 -6.20
N ASP A 163 6.90 -21.56 -5.35
CA ASP A 163 8.17 -22.13 -5.79
C ASP A 163 8.01 -23.41 -6.63
N ARG A 164 7.07 -24.26 -6.25
CA ARG A 164 6.77 -25.46 -7.03
C ARG A 164 6.15 -25.15 -8.39
N GLU A 165 5.17 -24.25 -8.42
CA GLU A 165 4.41 -23.97 -9.64
C GLU A 165 5.21 -23.11 -10.63
N ARG A 166 5.96 -22.12 -10.15
CA ARG A 166 6.78 -21.27 -11.02
C ARG A 166 7.94 -21.99 -11.71
N ALA A 167 8.41 -23.12 -11.13
CA ALA A 167 9.51 -23.90 -11.72
C ALA A 167 9.25 -24.33 -13.18
N SER A 168 7.98 -24.37 -13.59
CA SER A 168 7.57 -24.68 -14.97
C SER A 168 7.43 -23.43 -15.87
N ILE A 169 7.58 -22.23 -15.34
CA ILE A 169 7.41 -20.98 -16.09
C ILE A 169 8.73 -20.62 -16.78
N PRO A 170 8.76 -20.52 -18.11
CA PRO A 170 9.96 -20.13 -18.83
C PRO A 170 10.42 -18.71 -18.42
N GLY A 171 11.71 -18.60 -18.09
CA GLY A 171 12.31 -17.33 -17.71
C GLY A 171 11.94 -16.84 -16.30
N ALA A 172 11.33 -17.68 -15.46
CA ALA A 172 11.08 -17.35 -14.06
C ALA A 172 12.36 -16.87 -13.38
N HIS A 173 12.21 -15.86 -12.49
CA HIS A 173 13.37 -15.30 -11.81
C HIS A 173 14.00 -16.31 -10.83
N ASP A 174 15.26 -16.11 -10.50
CA ASP A 174 16.00 -17.06 -9.66
C ASP A 174 15.72 -16.83 -8.17
N ALA A 175 15.12 -17.83 -7.53
CA ALA A 175 14.83 -17.82 -6.09
C ALA A 175 16.08 -17.62 -5.20
N ARG A 176 17.29 -17.84 -5.72
CA ARG A 176 18.53 -17.63 -4.94
C ARG A 176 18.75 -16.16 -4.56
N TYR A 177 18.12 -15.25 -5.27
CA TYR A 177 18.20 -13.81 -4.98
C TYR A 177 17.08 -13.31 -4.06
N ARG A 178 16.22 -14.20 -3.61
CA ARG A 178 15.15 -13.87 -2.68
C ARG A 178 15.73 -13.52 -1.30
N PRO A 179 15.30 -12.42 -0.67
CA PRO A 179 15.65 -12.11 0.70
C PRO A 179 15.23 -13.23 1.67
N ALA A 180 16.09 -13.53 2.64
CA ALA A 180 15.89 -14.65 3.58
C ALA A 180 14.59 -14.55 4.40
N MET A 181 14.04 -13.34 4.58
CA MET A 181 12.83 -13.08 5.35
C MET A 181 11.53 -13.20 4.53
N THR A 182 11.61 -13.46 3.22
CA THR A 182 10.43 -13.74 2.40
C THR A 182 9.70 -14.97 2.97
N GLY A 183 8.40 -14.93 3.04
CA GLY A 183 7.60 -15.96 3.74
C GLY A 183 7.35 -15.63 5.21
N ALA A 184 8.38 -15.28 5.98
CA ALA A 184 8.17 -14.73 7.32
C ALA A 184 7.46 -13.36 7.26
N ALA A 185 7.78 -12.54 6.27
CA ALA A 185 7.07 -11.29 6.01
C ALA A 185 5.59 -11.52 5.66
N GLY A 186 5.29 -12.53 4.83
CA GLY A 186 3.90 -12.90 4.51
C GLY A 186 3.14 -13.44 5.73
N ALA A 187 3.78 -14.22 6.59
CA ALA A 187 3.17 -14.66 7.85
C ALA A 187 2.88 -13.49 8.79
N TYR A 188 3.76 -12.50 8.81
CA TYR A 188 3.56 -11.28 9.59
C TYR A 188 2.41 -10.42 9.04
N PHE A 189 2.29 -10.30 7.72
CA PHE A 189 1.13 -9.67 7.07
C PHE A 189 -0.17 -10.35 7.50
N ASP A 190 -0.22 -11.69 7.48
CA ASP A 190 -1.37 -12.47 7.92
C ASP A 190 -1.73 -12.18 9.38
N GLU A 191 -0.73 -12.15 10.26
CA GLU A 191 -0.91 -11.87 11.68
C GLU A 191 -1.50 -10.47 11.90
N LYS A 192 -0.90 -9.45 11.29
CA LYS A 192 -1.35 -8.06 11.46
C LYS A 192 -2.75 -7.82 10.88
N THR A 193 -3.07 -8.51 9.79
CA THR A 193 -4.43 -8.49 9.23
C THR A 193 -5.45 -9.08 10.20
N ARG A 194 -5.15 -10.24 10.81
CA ARG A 194 -6.03 -10.85 11.82
C ARG A 194 -6.20 -9.96 13.04
N ASP A 195 -5.12 -9.36 13.53
CA ASP A 195 -5.15 -8.45 14.66
C ASP A 195 -6.08 -7.26 14.37
N PHE A 196 -5.93 -6.62 13.21
CA PHE A 196 -6.80 -5.51 12.80
C PHE A 196 -8.28 -5.93 12.73
N PHE A 197 -8.60 -7.08 12.13
CA PHE A 197 -9.99 -7.53 12.02
C PHE A 197 -10.58 -7.84 13.39
N ALA A 198 -9.86 -8.56 14.25
CA ALA A 198 -10.33 -8.90 15.60
C ALA A 198 -10.55 -7.66 16.47
N ASP A 199 -9.63 -6.68 16.42
CA ASP A 199 -9.77 -5.44 17.17
C ASP A 199 -10.89 -4.55 16.61
N SER A 200 -11.14 -4.60 15.28
CA SER A 200 -12.28 -3.92 14.65
C SER A 200 -13.61 -4.51 15.09
N GLU A 201 -13.75 -5.83 15.15
CA GLU A 201 -14.95 -6.52 15.65
C GLU A 201 -15.22 -6.16 17.12
N ALA A 202 -14.18 -6.10 17.93
CA ALA A 202 -14.30 -5.70 19.34
C ALA A 202 -14.65 -4.21 19.50
N ARG A 203 -14.13 -3.36 18.63
CA ARG A 203 -14.29 -1.89 18.70
C ARG A 203 -15.65 -1.43 18.18
N PHE A 204 -16.20 -2.10 17.17
CA PHE A 204 -17.40 -1.70 16.45
C PHE A 204 -18.49 -2.80 16.44
N PRO A 205 -18.91 -3.30 17.62
CA PRO A 205 -19.78 -4.49 17.70
C PRO A 205 -21.19 -4.30 17.13
N GLY A 206 -21.57 -3.06 16.80
CA GLY A 206 -22.87 -2.73 16.22
C GLY A 206 -22.83 -2.40 14.74
N ASP A 207 -21.64 -2.33 14.15
CA ASP A 207 -21.46 -1.96 12.75
C ASP A 207 -21.47 -3.20 11.83
N ASP A 208 -21.82 -2.98 10.56
CA ASP A 208 -21.65 -4.00 9.51
C ASP A 208 -20.21 -3.96 8.99
N LEU A 209 -19.42 -4.95 9.39
CA LEU A 209 -18.02 -5.15 9.01
C LEU A 209 -17.85 -6.23 7.92
N SER A 210 -18.92 -6.55 7.19
CA SER A 210 -18.91 -7.63 6.21
C SER A 210 -18.01 -7.36 4.99
N VAL A 211 -17.75 -6.09 4.68
CA VAL A 211 -16.83 -5.70 3.61
C VAL A 211 -15.42 -5.59 4.19
N ARG A 212 -14.53 -6.47 3.71
CA ARG A 212 -13.10 -6.49 4.03
C ARG A 212 -12.33 -6.42 2.73
N ALA A 213 -11.72 -5.28 2.46
CA ALA A 213 -11.05 -5.02 1.19
C ALA A 213 -9.54 -4.87 1.36
N LEU A 214 -8.81 -5.61 0.52
CA LEU A 214 -7.38 -5.49 0.36
C LEU A 214 -7.09 -4.50 -0.78
N PHE A 215 -6.29 -3.47 -0.51
CA PHE A 215 -5.81 -2.52 -1.50
C PHE A 215 -4.37 -2.84 -1.86
N TRP A 216 -4.06 -2.82 -3.15
CA TRP A 216 -2.79 -3.21 -3.71
C TRP A 216 -2.20 -2.14 -4.62
N LEU A 217 -1.01 -1.69 -4.30
CA LEU A 217 -0.17 -0.84 -5.13
C LEU A 217 1.28 -1.33 -5.04
N GLN A 218 1.67 -2.18 -5.97
CA GLN A 218 2.97 -2.83 -6.01
C GLN A 218 3.25 -3.33 -7.44
N GLY A 219 4.50 -3.53 -7.77
CA GLY A 219 4.95 -4.09 -9.04
C GLY A 219 6.29 -3.54 -9.48
N GLU A 220 6.68 -2.36 -8.99
CA GLU A 220 7.92 -1.69 -9.36
C GLU A 220 9.18 -2.45 -8.91
N SER A 221 9.06 -3.32 -7.91
CA SER A 221 10.15 -4.20 -7.44
C SER A 221 10.23 -5.53 -8.19
N ASP A 222 9.29 -5.79 -9.10
CA ASP A 222 9.24 -7.02 -9.91
C ASP A 222 9.47 -6.74 -11.43
N PRO A 223 10.36 -5.81 -11.81
CA PRO A 223 10.62 -5.55 -13.22
C PRO A 223 11.21 -6.83 -13.85
N ASN A 224 10.90 -7.04 -15.12
CA ASN A 224 11.34 -8.20 -15.90
C ASN A 224 10.78 -9.56 -15.46
N TRP A 225 9.89 -9.63 -14.47
CA TRP A 225 9.21 -10.89 -14.21
C TRP A 225 8.36 -11.31 -15.43
N PRO A 226 8.34 -12.59 -15.80
CA PRO A 226 7.36 -13.08 -16.74
C PRO A 226 5.94 -12.79 -16.28
N GLN A 227 5.05 -12.41 -17.21
CA GLN A 227 3.64 -12.17 -16.89
C GLN A 227 3.01 -13.34 -16.13
N ALA A 228 3.30 -14.58 -16.55
CA ALA A 228 2.76 -15.79 -15.92
C ALA A 228 3.23 -15.96 -14.47
N GLU A 229 4.46 -15.56 -14.16
CA GLU A 229 5.01 -15.65 -12.81
C GLU A 229 4.35 -14.64 -11.86
N TYR A 230 4.24 -13.38 -12.27
CA TYR A 230 3.57 -12.36 -11.45
C TYR A 230 2.07 -12.66 -11.31
N LEU A 231 1.43 -13.17 -12.36
CA LEU A 231 0.04 -13.62 -12.31
C LEU A 231 -0.17 -14.77 -11.33
N LEU A 232 0.75 -15.75 -11.29
CA LEU A 232 0.73 -16.83 -10.31
C LEU A 232 0.84 -16.28 -8.88
N ALA A 233 1.77 -15.37 -8.63
CA ALA A 233 1.93 -14.73 -7.31
C ALA A 233 0.66 -13.99 -6.88
N LEU A 234 0.01 -13.22 -7.78
CA LEU A 234 -1.26 -12.56 -7.49
C LEU A 234 -2.37 -13.54 -7.12
N ARG A 235 -2.47 -14.67 -7.84
CA ARG A 235 -3.48 -15.71 -7.55
C ARG A 235 -3.27 -16.31 -6.17
N LEU A 236 -2.05 -16.66 -5.82
CA LEU A 236 -1.71 -17.23 -4.51
C LEU A 236 -1.92 -16.21 -3.39
N PHE A 237 -1.55 -14.96 -3.61
CA PHE A 237 -1.77 -13.89 -2.63
C PHE A 237 -3.27 -13.65 -2.40
N TRP A 238 -4.10 -13.67 -3.46
CA TRP A 238 -5.54 -13.56 -3.31
C TRP A 238 -6.16 -14.78 -2.60
N GLU A 239 -5.70 -15.98 -2.88
CA GLU A 239 -6.13 -17.19 -2.17
C GLU A 239 -5.82 -17.07 -0.67
N GLN A 240 -4.60 -16.63 -0.31
CA GLN A 240 -4.19 -16.33 1.06
C GLN A 240 -5.09 -15.26 1.69
N ALA A 241 -5.31 -14.15 1.01
CA ALA A 241 -6.15 -13.06 1.49
C ALA A 241 -7.60 -13.52 1.73
N ARG A 242 -8.17 -14.32 0.84
CA ARG A 242 -9.50 -14.92 1.05
C ARG A 242 -9.56 -15.80 2.28
N SER A 243 -8.51 -16.55 2.58
CA SER A 243 -8.44 -17.36 3.81
C SER A 243 -8.39 -16.52 5.09
N LEU A 244 -7.97 -15.27 4.99
CA LEU A 244 -8.02 -14.29 6.07
C LEU A 244 -9.38 -13.59 6.21
N GLY A 245 -10.30 -13.83 5.27
CA GLY A 245 -11.65 -13.26 5.27
C GLY A 245 -11.82 -12.00 4.42
N PHE A 246 -10.88 -11.68 3.55
CA PHE A 246 -11.09 -10.62 2.56
C PHE A 246 -12.19 -10.97 1.58
N THR A 247 -13.03 -10.00 1.28
CA THR A 247 -14.16 -10.13 0.33
C THR A 247 -13.87 -9.43 -1.00
N HIS A 248 -12.99 -8.42 -0.99
CA HIS A 248 -12.63 -7.63 -2.16
C HIS A 248 -11.13 -7.43 -2.25
N PHE A 249 -10.61 -7.46 -3.47
CA PHE A 249 -9.23 -7.15 -3.78
C PHE A 249 -9.20 -5.98 -4.77
N PHE A 250 -8.76 -4.82 -4.31
CA PHE A 250 -8.71 -3.58 -5.08
C PHE A 250 -7.28 -3.27 -5.52
N CYS A 251 -7.10 -3.01 -6.79
CA CYS A 251 -5.81 -2.65 -7.37
C CYS A 251 -5.78 -1.19 -7.82
N ILE A 252 -4.77 -0.49 -7.41
CA ILE A 252 -4.26 0.69 -8.08
C ILE A 252 -3.15 0.19 -9.00
N ARG A 253 -3.37 0.23 -10.33
CA ARG A 253 -2.41 -0.33 -11.27
C ARG A 253 -1.06 0.34 -11.11
N VAL A 254 0.01 -0.46 -11.11
CA VAL A 254 1.37 0.09 -11.12
C VAL A 254 1.58 1.02 -12.31
N GLY A 255 2.31 2.11 -12.10
CA GLY A 255 2.63 3.07 -13.14
C GLY A 255 3.63 2.52 -14.17
N ASN A 256 3.89 3.29 -15.21
CA ASN A 256 4.86 2.96 -16.24
C ASN A 256 6.30 3.18 -15.73
N TRP A 257 6.71 2.34 -14.80
CA TRP A 257 8.01 2.37 -14.17
C TRP A 257 9.07 1.64 -15.02
N ARG A 258 10.26 2.22 -15.15
CA ARG A 258 11.41 1.58 -15.81
C ARG A 258 11.12 0.97 -17.20
N ASP A 259 10.39 1.68 -18.02
CA ASP A 259 10.15 1.30 -19.44
C ASP A 259 9.46 -0.06 -19.62
N ASP A 260 9.94 -0.82 -20.58
CA ASP A 260 9.35 -2.10 -20.97
C ASP A 260 9.50 -3.18 -19.90
N ALA A 261 10.41 -2.99 -18.94
CA ALA A 261 10.65 -3.96 -17.88
C ALA A 261 9.42 -4.22 -17.00
N ILE A 262 8.51 -3.24 -16.86
CA ILE A 262 7.30 -3.38 -16.04
C ILE A 262 6.07 -3.89 -16.81
N ILE A 263 6.15 -3.99 -18.14
CA ILE A 263 4.98 -4.27 -18.98
C ILE A 263 4.31 -5.62 -18.67
N ASN A 264 5.11 -6.62 -18.31
CA ASN A 264 4.58 -7.94 -17.96
C ASN A 264 3.81 -7.92 -16.64
N VAL A 265 4.26 -7.11 -15.68
CA VAL A 265 3.56 -6.89 -14.40
C VAL A 265 2.23 -6.19 -14.65
N ILE A 266 2.24 -5.14 -15.48
CA ILE A 266 1.02 -4.42 -15.87
C ILE A 266 0.02 -5.37 -16.54
N ARG A 267 0.47 -6.19 -17.49
CA ARG A 267 -0.38 -7.18 -18.16
C ARG A 267 -0.94 -8.24 -17.21
N ALA A 268 -0.12 -8.69 -16.25
CA ALA A 268 -0.58 -9.63 -15.24
C ALA A 268 -1.64 -9.00 -14.32
N GLN A 269 -1.47 -7.74 -13.91
CA GLN A 269 -2.49 -7.01 -13.15
C GLN A 269 -3.78 -6.84 -13.95
N GLU A 270 -3.71 -6.37 -15.21
CA GLU A 270 -4.89 -6.23 -16.07
C GLU A 270 -5.62 -7.56 -16.23
N GLN A 271 -4.89 -8.63 -16.50
CA GLN A 271 -5.47 -9.96 -16.65
C GLN A 271 -6.13 -10.43 -15.35
N PHE A 272 -5.41 -10.40 -14.23
CA PHE A 272 -5.89 -10.90 -12.95
C PHE A 272 -7.16 -10.17 -12.52
N PHE A 273 -7.16 -8.83 -12.53
CA PHE A 273 -8.27 -8.01 -12.04
C PHE A 273 -9.46 -7.94 -13.00
N SER A 274 -9.31 -8.40 -14.25
CA SER A 274 -10.42 -8.57 -15.19
C SER A 274 -11.07 -9.96 -15.15
N GLU A 275 -10.32 -11.00 -14.75
CA GLU A 275 -10.77 -12.39 -14.81
C GLU A 275 -11.16 -12.97 -13.43
N THR A 276 -10.79 -12.31 -12.33
CA THR A 276 -10.91 -12.88 -10.98
C THR A 276 -12.10 -12.29 -10.24
N GLU A 277 -13.02 -13.15 -9.79
CA GLU A 277 -14.15 -12.75 -8.96
C GLU A 277 -13.70 -12.13 -7.63
N GLY A 278 -14.33 -11.02 -7.27
CA GLY A 278 -14.00 -10.25 -6.05
C GLY A 278 -12.74 -9.40 -6.18
N ALA A 279 -12.06 -9.41 -7.33
CA ALA A 279 -10.91 -8.59 -7.62
C ALA A 279 -11.26 -7.50 -8.64
N TYR A 280 -10.86 -6.25 -8.36
CA TYR A 280 -11.23 -5.09 -9.18
C TYR A 280 -10.05 -4.14 -9.31
N MET A 281 -9.73 -3.72 -10.52
CA MET A 281 -8.87 -2.57 -10.73
C MET A 281 -9.67 -1.30 -10.46
N LEU A 282 -9.17 -0.43 -9.60
CA LEU A 282 -9.85 0.84 -9.27
C LEU A 282 -9.45 1.97 -10.20
N THR A 283 -8.20 2.01 -10.64
CA THR A 283 -7.67 3.09 -11.50
C THR A 283 -6.39 2.67 -12.20
N ARG A 284 -6.18 3.26 -13.37
CA ARG A 284 -4.94 3.21 -14.15
C ARG A 284 -4.17 4.53 -14.12
N VAL A 285 -4.64 5.49 -13.32
CA VAL A 285 -4.13 6.88 -13.34
C VAL A 285 -2.63 6.98 -13.09
N SER A 286 -2.05 6.06 -12.32
CA SER A 286 -0.60 5.98 -12.08
C SER A 286 0.22 5.85 -13.38
N SER A 287 -0.35 5.23 -14.41
CA SER A 287 0.30 5.07 -15.71
C SER A 287 0.37 6.36 -16.53
N TYR A 288 -0.39 7.36 -16.12
CA TYR A 288 -0.42 8.68 -16.76
C TYR A 288 0.55 9.66 -16.10
N PHE A 289 1.13 9.31 -14.96
CA PHE A 289 2.15 10.15 -14.34
C PHE A 289 3.46 10.06 -15.13
N PRO A 290 3.97 11.19 -15.63
CA PRO A 290 5.22 11.17 -16.37
C PRO A 290 6.39 10.84 -15.43
N MET A 291 7.30 10.01 -15.90
CA MET A 291 8.55 9.72 -15.18
C MET A 291 9.52 10.89 -15.28
N PRO A 292 10.09 11.38 -14.19
CA PRO A 292 11.08 12.45 -14.22
C PRO A 292 12.31 12.07 -15.06
N GLY A 293 12.89 13.06 -15.76
CA GLY A 293 14.11 12.89 -16.53
C GLY A 293 13.97 12.21 -17.89
N ARG A 294 12.75 11.92 -18.36
CA ARG A 294 12.53 11.27 -19.67
C ARG A 294 11.94 12.18 -20.71
N ASP A 295 12.17 11.81 -21.98
CA ASP A 295 11.60 12.49 -23.13
C ASP A 295 10.08 12.28 -23.16
N GLU A 296 9.33 13.36 -23.24
CA GLU A 296 7.86 13.36 -23.27
C GLU A 296 7.28 12.58 -24.45
N SER A 297 8.03 12.48 -25.54
CA SER A 297 7.60 11.75 -26.74
C SER A 297 7.27 10.27 -26.48
N GLY A 298 7.89 9.66 -25.46
CA GLY A 298 7.64 8.28 -25.04
C GLY A 298 6.41 8.08 -24.19
N TRP A 299 5.78 9.18 -23.73
CA TRP A 299 4.65 9.19 -22.77
C TRP A 299 3.36 9.67 -23.36
N PHE A 300 3.38 9.92 -24.66
CA PHE A 300 2.23 10.51 -25.31
C PHE A 300 1.03 9.56 -25.30
N ILE A 301 -0.07 10.06 -24.78
CA ILE A 301 -1.40 9.47 -24.87
C ILE A 301 -2.27 10.46 -25.62
N GLU A 302 -3.07 9.96 -26.56
CA GLU A 302 -3.96 10.83 -27.34
C GLU A 302 -4.89 11.68 -26.47
N THR A 303 -5.30 11.17 -25.29
CA THR A 303 -6.20 11.85 -24.37
C THR A 303 -5.84 11.56 -22.91
N PRO A 304 -4.74 12.10 -22.39
CA PRO A 304 -4.44 11.97 -20.96
C PRO A 304 -5.49 12.75 -20.15
N PRO A 305 -5.82 12.30 -18.92
CA PRO A 305 -6.62 13.11 -18.00
C PRO A 305 -6.04 14.51 -17.90
N ALA A 306 -6.90 15.53 -17.97
CA ALA A 306 -6.47 16.94 -18.01
C ALA A 306 -5.59 17.31 -16.80
N GLU A 307 -5.83 16.67 -15.67
CA GLU A 307 -5.12 16.87 -14.41
C GLU A 307 -3.67 16.37 -14.45
N THR A 308 -3.36 15.43 -15.37
CA THR A 308 -2.00 14.87 -15.52
C THR A 308 -1.19 15.58 -16.60
N GLN A 309 -1.82 16.47 -17.37
CA GLN A 309 -1.13 17.24 -18.41
C GLN A 309 -0.21 18.29 -17.78
N ASN A 310 1.01 18.38 -18.29
CA ASN A 310 2.01 19.39 -17.91
C ASN A 310 2.44 19.39 -16.42
N CYS A 311 2.34 18.27 -15.74
CA CYS A 311 2.63 18.19 -14.31
C CYS A 311 3.80 17.26 -13.95
N ARG A 312 4.77 17.10 -14.83
CA ARG A 312 5.84 16.12 -14.69
C ARG A 312 6.51 16.13 -13.31
N ASP A 313 7.08 17.25 -12.92
CA ASP A 313 7.87 17.36 -11.68
C ASP A 313 6.99 17.50 -10.42
N SER A 314 5.67 17.65 -10.59
CA SER A 314 4.75 17.88 -9.48
C SER A 314 4.09 16.61 -8.94
N TRP A 315 4.32 15.44 -9.58
CA TRP A 315 3.70 14.17 -9.18
C TRP A 315 4.60 13.30 -8.32
N PHE A 316 5.90 13.58 -8.33
CA PHE A 316 6.91 12.79 -7.63
C PHE A 316 7.59 13.61 -6.54
N GLY A 317 7.95 12.94 -5.45
CA GLY A 317 8.73 13.49 -4.37
C GLY A 317 10.23 13.24 -4.54
N PHE A 318 10.90 13.12 -3.41
CA PHE A 318 12.33 12.84 -3.37
C PHE A 318 12.70 11.57 -4.15
N ALA A 319 13.86 11.62 -4.83
CA ALA A 319 14.38 10.58 -5.71
C ALA A 319 13.58 10.32 -7.00
N ASN A 320 12.55 11.12 -7.28
CA ASN A 320 11.77 11.08 -8.53
C ASN A 320 11.09 9.75 -8.87
N ASP A 321 10.97 8.85 -7.91
CA ASP A 321 10.37 7.52 -8.08
C ASP A 321 9.25 7.23 -7.08
N HIS A 322 8.94 8.16 -6.20
CA HIS A 322 7.83 8.03 -5.26
C HIS A 322 6.80 9.14 -5.47
N TYR A 323 5.53 8.75 -5.41
CA TYR A 323 4.42 9.67 -5.55
C TYR A 323 4.41 10.69 -4.40
N ASN A 324 4.12 11.94 -4.73
CA ASN A 324 3.89 12.99 -3.75
C ASN A 324 2.41 13.07 -3.35
N GLN A 325 2.09 14.00 -2.43
CA GLN A 325 0.73 14.23 -1.96
C GLN A 325 -0.28 14.41 -3.10
N LYS A 326 0.04 15.23 -4.10
CA LYS A 326 -0.84 15.53 -5.23
C LYS A 326 -1.20 14.28 -6.04
N ALA A 327 -0.23 13.36 -6.23
CA ALA A 327 -0.47 12.09 -6.88
C ALA A 327 -1.42 11.22 -6.05
N PHE A 328 -1.23 11.13 -4.73
CA PHE A 328 -2.11 10.35 -3.85
C PHE A 328 -3.53 10.93 -3.80
N GLU A 329 -3.68 12.24 -3.80
CA GLU A 329 -5.00 12.90 -3.88
C GLU A 329 -5.72 12.56 -5.19
N LEU A 330 -5.01 12.57 -6.33
CA LEU A 330 -5.61 12.19 -7.60
C LEU A 330 -5.95 10.70 -7.67
N ILE A 331 -5.06 9.82 -7.18
CA ILE A 331 -5.34 8.37 -7.09
C ILE A 331 -6.59 8.16 -6.23
N SER A 332 -6.69 8.79 -5.07
CA SER A 332 -7.86 8.72 -4.20
C SER A 332 -9.13 9.17 -4.91
N ALA A 333 -9.09 10.33 -5.57
CA ALA A 333 -10.22 10.89 -6.32
C ALA A 333 -10.71 9.96 -7.45
N ARG A 334 -9.85 9.10 -7.99
CA ARG A 334 -10.23 8.08 -9.00
C ARG A 334 -10.73 6.78 -8.35
N CYS A 335 -10.14 6.37 -7.25
CA CYS A 335 -10.51 5.14 -6.55
C CYS A 335 -11.89 5.24 -5.90
N VAL A 336 -12.17 6.30 -5.17
CA VAL A 336 -13.36 6.41 -4.31
C VAL A 336 -14.68 6.27 -5.08
N PRO A 337 -14.91 6.93 -6.24
CA PRO A 337 -16.11 6.70 -7.02
C PRO A 337 -16.26 5.25 -7.50
N ASN A 338 -15.15 4.59 -7.86
CA ASN A 338 -15.18 3.19 -8.29
C ASN A 338 -15.47 2.24 -7.13
N MET A 339 -14.97 2.55 -5.93
CA MET A 339 -15.34 1.80 -4.71
C MET A 339 -16.85 1.87 -4.44
N GLU A 340 -17.47 3.05 -4.55
CA GLU A 340 -18.92 3.19 -4.40
C GLU A 340 -19.67 2.34 -5.42
N ARG A 341 -19.27 2.39 -6.69
CA ARG A 341 -19.87 1.60 -7.76
C ARG A 341 -19.84 0.10 -7.44
N ILE A 342 -18.72 -0.38 -6.92
CA ILE A 342 -18.54 -1.80 -6.59
C ILE A 342 -19.30 -2.16 -5.31
N LEU A 343 -19.09 -1.42 -4.21
CA LEU A 343 -19.54 -1.80 -2.88
C LEU A 343 -21.02 -1.50 -2.59
N TYR A 344 -21.59 -0.50 -3.28
CA TYR A 344 -22.96 -0.06 -3.02
C TYR A 344 -23.89 -0.14 -4.22
N GLU A 345 -23.37 -0.02 -5.45
CA GLU A 345 -24.19 -0.05 -6.64
C GLU A 345 -24.13 -1.40 -7.39
N ASN A 346 -23.21 -2.28 -6.98
CA ASN A 346 -22.93 -3.54 -7.69
C ASN A 346 -22.65 -3.33 -9.19
N LYS A 347 -21.86 -2.30 -9.51
CA LYS A 347 -21.47 -1.93 -10.88
C LYS A 347 -19.96 -2.06 -11.05
N PRO A 348 -19.49 -2.35 -12.27
CA PRO A 348 -18.07 -2.38 -12.56
C PRO A 348 -17.43 -0.99 -12.42
N PRO A 349 -16.13 -0.92 -12.13
CA PRO A 349 -15.39 0.34 -12.12
C PRO A 349 -15.35 1.00 -13.51
N VAL A 350 -15.20 2.32 -13.54
CA VAL A 350 -14.94 3.08 -14.76
C VAL A 350 -13.46 3.44 -14.76
N LEU A 351 -12.71 2.81 -15.64
CA LEU A 351 -11.26 2.95 -15.72
C LEU A 351 -10.87 3.96 -16.80
N GLU A 352 -9.72 4.58 -16.58
CA GLU A 352 -9.02 5.34 -17.60
C GLU A 352 -8.67 4.40 -18.79
N PRO A 353 -8.57 4.91 -20.02
CA PRO A 353 -8.11 4.15 -21.17
C PRO A 353 -6.80 3.41 -20.84
N GLU A 354 -6.60 2.26 -21.44
CA GLU A 354 -5.36 1.51 -21.26
C GLU A 354 -4.18 2.27 -21.86
N LEU A 355 -3.11 2.39 -21.10
CA LEU A 355 -1.84 2.91 -21.55
C LEU A 355 -0.77 1.86 -21.30
N LEU A 356 -0.35 1.18 -22.36
CA LEU A 356 0.81 0.30 -22.35
C LEU A 356 1.94 0.96 -23.13
N ARG A 357 3.01 1.27 -22.43
CA ARG A 357 4.24 1.77 -23.04
C ARG A 357 4.95 0.63 -23.79
N GLY A 358 5.60 0.94 -24.92
CA GLY A 358 6.34 -0.07 -25.71
C GLY A 358 5.52 -0.83 -26.75
N LEU A 359 4.23 -0.55 -26.89
CA LEU A 359 3.42 -1.06 -28.00
C LEU A 359 3.35 -0.06 -29.16
N ARG A 360 4.49 0.44 -29.60
CA ARG A 360 4.63 1.14 -30.89
C ARG A 360 5.16 0.19 -31.94
#